data_13fc16d49aca3192563747f09f3a9236
#
_entry.id   13fc16d49aca3192563747f09f3a9236
#
_cell.length_a   1.000
_cell.length_b   1.000
_cell.length_c   1.000
_cell.angle_alpha   90.00
_cell.angle_beta   90.00
_cell.angle_gamma   90.00
#
_symmetry.space_group_name_H-M   'P 1'
#
loop_
_entity.id
_entity.type
_entity.pdbx_description
1 polymer ?
#
loop_
_entity_poly.entity_id
_entity_poly.type
_entity_poly.pdbx_seq_one_letter_code
_entity_poly.pdbx_strand_id
1 'polypeptide(L)'
;MMRLVPKANIWRKGALLYRGLRYRRGYGVHSPFVFNLITKVIEEKCSYYSFYDIELLRRELYYREDKLPCPDRSHPGRMKYRQIGEIVYREAIKPSHGKLLFRLANYFKSQRILQIGPNVGISTLYLTSYAKEVRCIALENVPQFAEIARQAFERAGKHIDLRVGSYASLLPQALRDLGEVDLVYFNTLYEQQHTESLFESCLPYVGDWTLFVFEGIKSSQRMRAFWDAVCARPEVTVTIDLYTMGIVSFNPKLHKQNYIVYF
;
A
#
# COMPACT_ATOMS: atom_id res chain seq x y z
N MET A 1 12.54 35.54 7.68
CA MET A 1 12.55 35.09 6.28
C MET A 1 11.40 34.08 6.12
N MET A 2 10.26 34.53 5.62
CA MET A 2 9.03 33.74 5.50
C MET A 2 9.22 32.72 4.36
N ARG A 3 9.34 31.41 4.67
CA ARG A 3 9.38 30.36 3.63
C ARG A 3 8.01 30.33 2.94
N LEU A 4 7.96 30.77 1.69
CA LEU A 4 6.79 30.62 0.81
C LEU A 4 6.46 29.12 0.69
N VAL A 5 5.32 28.71 1.24
CA VAL A 5 4.81 27.35 1.10
C VAL A 5 4.52 27.10 -0.37
N PRO A 6 5.07 26.04 -1.02
CA PRO A 6 4.87 25.80 -2.44
C PRO A 6 3.36 25.73 -2.76
N LYS A 7 2.93 26.35 -3.85
CA LYS A 7 1.50 26.41 -4.29
C LYS A 7 0.83 25.02 -4.31
N ALA A 8 1.56 23.98 -4.70
CA ALA A 8 1.07 22.59 -4.67
C ALA A 8 0.59 22.12 -3.27
N ASN A 9 1.18 22.62 -2.18
CA ASN A 9 0.76 22.27 -0.81
C ASN A 9 -0.56 22.96 -0.39
N ILE A 10 -0.85 24.13 -0.92
CA ILE A 10 -2.09 24.87 -0.62
C ILE A 10 -3.29 24.16 -1.25
N TRP A 11 -3.21 23.80 -2.54
CA TRP A 11 -4.26 23.06 -3.24
C TRP A 11 -4.51 21.69 -2.61
N ARG A 12 -3.45 20.99 -2.18
CA ARG A 12 -3.58 19.72 -1.46
C ARG A 12 -4.31 19.88 -0.13
N LYS A 13 -3.98 20.91 0.65
CA LYS A 13 -4.65 21.20 1.93
C LYS A 13 -6.11 21.56 1.72
N GLY A 14 -6.43 22.38 0.72
CA GLY A 14 -7.80 22.73 0.35
C GLY A 14 -8.64 21.50 -0.06
N ALA A 15 -8.07 20.62 -0.89
CA ALA A 15 -8.74 19.39 -1.30
C ALA A 15 -9.01 18.44 -0.12
N LEU A 16 -8.07 18.31 0.81
CA LEU A 16 -8.26 17.50 2.02
C LEU A 16 -9.29 18.11 2.97
N LEU A 17 -9.30 19.43 3.15
CA LEU A 17 -10.30 20.13 3.94
C LEU A 17 -11.70 19.93 3.36
N TYR A 18 -11.88 20.13 2.05
CA TYR A 18 -13.14 19.88 1.36
C TYR A 18 -13.62 18.44 1.53
N ARG A 19 -12.72 17.44 1.38
CA ARG A 19 -13.04 16.03 1.61
C ARG A 19 -13.45 15.78 3.06
N GLY A 20 -12.75 16.39 4.02
CA GLY A 20 -13.06 16.28 5.43
C GLY A 20 -14.44 16.83 5.81
N LEU A 21 -14.94 17.83 5.09
CA LEU A 21 -16.29 18.37 5.28
C LEU A 21 -17.38 17.55 4.57
N ARG A 22 -17.08 17.00 3.38
CA ARG A 22 -18.09 16.40 2.49
C ARG A 22 -18.17 14.88 2.54
N TYR A 23 -17.04 14.18 2.79
CA TYR A 23 -16.92 12.73 2.59
C TYR A 23 -16.45 12.00 3.87
N ARG A 24 -17.13 12.26 4.99
CA ARG A 24 -16.86 11.59 6.27
C ARG A 24 -18.03 10.70 6.69
N ARG A 25 -17.75 9.70 7.49
CA ARG A 25 -18.72 8.81 8.16
C ARG A 25 -19.72 8.13 7.21
N GLY A 26 -19.30 7.88 5.96
CA GLY A 26 -20.17 7.26 4.97
C GLY A 26 -21.38 8.13 4.56
N TYR A 27 -21.32 9.46 4.76
CA TYR A 27 -22.42 10.34 4.36
C TYR A 27 -22.69 10.25 2.86
N GLY A 28 -23.96 9.97 2.50
CA GLY A 28 -24.38 9.77 1.11
C GLY A 28 -23.97 8.43 0.50
N VAL A 29 -23.49 7.47 1.29
CA VAL A 29 -23.15 6.11 0.84
C VAL A 29 -24.35 5.20 1.08
N HIS A 30 -24.96 4.71 -0.01
CA HIS A 30 -26.14 3.84 0.06
C HIS A 30 -25.80 2.35 0.05
N SER A 31 -24.58 1.96 -0.32
CA SER A 31 -24.11 0.58 -0.27
C SER A 31 -23.83 0.14 1.18
N PRO A 32 -24.52 -0.84 1.75
CA PRO A 32 -24.25 -1.35 3.10
C PRO A 32 -22.80 -1.86 3.24
N PHE A 33 -22.28 -2.51 2.20
CA PHE A 33 -20.89 -2.99 2.15
C PHE A 33 -19.90 -1.82 2.30
N VAL A 34 -20.03 -0.79 1.46
CA VAL A 34 -19.11 0.35 1.48
C VAL A 34 -19.29 1.18 2.75
N PHE A 35 -20.53 1.34 3.24
CA PHE A 35 -20.79 2.02 4.52
C PHE A 35 -20.10 1.31 5.68
N ASN A 36 -20.18 -0.03 5.78
CA ASN A 36 -19.48 -0.81 6.78
C ASN A 36 -17.96 -0.70 6.63
N LEU A 37 -17.44 -0.74 5.41
CA LEU A 37 -16.02 -0.59 5.13
C LEU A 37 -15.50 0.78 5.58
N ILE A 38 -16.25 1.86 5.33
CA ILE A 38 -15.88 3.20 5.78
C ILE A 38 -15.90 3.27 7.31
N THR A 39 -17.00 2.90 7.93
CA THR A 39 -17.22 3.15 9.36
C THR A 39 -16.47 2.20 10.28
N LYS A 40 -16.31 0.93 9.86
CA LYS A 40 -15.69 -0.12 10.70
C LYS A 40 -14.23 -0.42 10.35
N VAL A 41 -13.72 0.07 9.21
CA VAL A 41 -12.35 -0.21 8.76
C VAL A 41 -11.56 1.06 8.50
N ILE A 42 -12.06 1.95 7.61
CA ILE A 42 -11.31 3.15 7.21
C ILE A 42 -11.24 4.14 8.36
N GLU A 43 -12.37 4.45 9.00
CA GLU A 43 -12.46 5.42 10.10
C GLU A 43 -12.26 4.81 11.49
N GLU A 44 -11.96 3.50 11.59
CA GLU A 44 -11.72 2.84 12.87
C GLU A 44 -10.52 3.47 13.60
N LYS A 45 -10.70 3.71 14.90
CA LYS A 45 -9.68 4.32 15.76
C LYS A 45 -9.07 3.36 16.80
N CYS A 46 -9.54 2.10 16.84
CA CYS A 46 -9.02 1.11 17.77
C CYS A 46 -7.51 0.90 17.57
N SER A 47 -6.82 0.78 18.69
CA SER A 47 -5.39 0.47 18.73
C SER A 47 -5.23 -1.04 18.94
N TYR A 48 -4.44 -1.67 18.08
CA TYR A 48 -4.10 -3.09 18.18
C TYR A 48 -2.69 -3.22 18.76
N TYR A 49 -2.41 -4.24 19.57
CA TYR A 49 -1.09 -4.46 20.18
C TYR A 49 0.03 -4.51 19.14
N SER A 50 -0.21 -5.18 18.00
CA SER A 50 0.74 -5.24 16.90
C SER A 50 1.16 -3.88 16.34
N PHE A 51 0.34 -2.83 16.47
CA PHE A 51 0.72 -1.48 16.04
C PHE A 51 1.86 -0.91 16.87
N TYR A 52 1.86 -1.19 18.18
CA TYR A 52 2.93 -0.74 19.06
C TYR A 52 4.27 -1.40 18.68
N ASP A 53 4.25 -2.71 18.50
CA ASP A 53 5.46 -3.48 18.18
C ASP A 53 6.05 -3.06 16.81
N ILE A 54 5.19 -2.87 15.79
CA ILE A 54 5.61 -2.42 14.47
C ILE A 54 6.19 -1.00 14.52
N GLU A 55 5.58 -0.09 15.27
CA GLU A 55 6.08 1.29 15.38
C GLU A 55 7.34 1.38 16.27
N LEU A 56 7.50 0.48 17.24
CA LEU A 56 8.75 0.33 17.99
C LEU A 56 9.89 -0.10 17.07
N LEU A 57 9.66 -1.13 16.26
CA LEU A 57 10.63 -1.60 15.26
C LEU A 57 10.95 -0.51 14.23
N ARG A 58 9.94 0.21 13.72
CA ARG A 58 10.15 1.37 12.84
C ARG A 58 11.09 2.38 13.48
N ARG A 59 10.87 2.69 14.76
CA ARG A 59 11.69 3.65 15.51
C ARG A 59 13.12 3.14 15.68
N GLU A 60 13.31 1.86 16.00
CA GLU A 60 14.64 1.24 16.10
C GLU A 60 15.39 1.37 14.75
N LEU A 61 14.75 1.03 13.65
CA LEU A 61 15.33 1.16 12.31
C LEU A 61 15.62 2.62 11.94
N TYR A 62 14.78 3.57 12.37
CA TYR A 62 14.93 4.99 12.09
C TYR A 62 16.20 5.59 12.75
N TYR A 63 16.61 5.08 13.91
CA TYR A 63 17.82 5.54 14.60
C TYR A 63 19.10 4.82 14.17
N ARG A 64 19.05 3.94 13.16
CA ARG A 64 20.25 3.28 12.64
C ARG A 64 21.07 4.23 11.77
N GLU A 65 22.33 4.34 12.10
CA GLU A 65 23.31 5.21 11.40
C GLU A 65 24.11 4.49 10.31
N ASP A 66 24.00 3.16 10.25
CA ASP A 66 24.67 2.36 9.23
C ASP A 66 24.27 2.84 7.83
N LYS A 67 25.21 2.80 6.90
CA LYS A 67 25.00 3.28 5.54
C LYS A 67 24.96 2.12 4.56
N LEU A 68 23.98 2.15 3.66
CA LEU A 68 23.88 1.22 2.54
C LEU A 68 23.98 1.96 1.20
N PRO A 69 24.60 1.32 0.18
CA PRO A 69 24.63 1.85 -1.17
C PRO A 69 23.23 1.68 -1.79
N CYS A 70 22.52 2.78 -2.03
CA CYS A 70 21.19 2.78 -2.63
C CYS A 70 21.20 3.42 -4.01
N PRO A 71 20.31 3.01 -4.94
CA PRO A 71 20.14 3.68 -6.22
C PRO A 71 19.85 5.17 -6.04
N ASP A 72 20.56 6.02 -6.77
CA ASP A 72 20.27 7.45 -6.81
C ASP A 72 19.13 7.72 -7.81
N ARG A 73 17.96 8.02 -7.28
CA ARG A 73 16.76 8.29 -8.10
C ARG A 73 16.89 9.53 -8.99
N SER A 74 17.78 10.45 -8.65
CA SER A 74 18.02 11.64 -9.45
C SER A 74 18.97 11.39 -10.62
N HIS A 75 19.75 10.31 -10.53
CA HIS A 75 20.76 9.94 -11.53
C HIS A 75 20.73 8.43 -11.74
N PRO A 76 19.91 7.93 -12.70
CA PRO A 76 19.84 6.51 -13.01
C PRO A 76 21.20 5.86 -13.27
N GLY A 77 21.44 4.71 -12.68
CA GLY A 77 22.71 3.98 -12.76
C GLY A 77 23.77 4.39 -11.74
N ARG A 78 23.55 5.46 -10.94
CA ARG A 78 24.44 5.88 -9.87
C ARG A 78 23.99 5.32 -8.52
N MET A 79 24.96 4.92 -7.68
CA MET A 79 24.72 4.52 -6.30
C MET A 79 25.13 5.67 -5.35
N LYS A 80 24.32 5.86 -4.30
CA LYS A 80 24.58 6.84 -3.23
C LYS A 80 24.46 6.16 -1.88
N TYR A 81 25.45 6.34 -1.01
CA TYR A 81 25.36 5.85 0.37
C TYR A 81 24.35 6.67 1.18
N ARG A 82 23.40 5.98 1.81
CA ARG A 82 22.37 6.58 2.68
C ARG A 82 22.34 5.85 4.01
N GLN A 83 22.09 6.58 5.09
CA GLN A 83 21.83 5.98 6.40
C GLN A 83 20.52 5.16 6.36
N ILE A 84 20.49 4.02 7.05
CA ILE A 84 19.29 3.20 7.16
C ILE A 84 18.13 4.03 7.73
N GLY A 85 18.38 4.84 8.75
CA GLY A 85 17.36 5.74 9.30
C GLY A 85 16.76 6.70 8.26
N GLU A 86 17.58 7.29 7.36
CA GLU A 86 17.08 8.11 6.25
C GLU A 86 16.22 7.30 5.28
N ILE A 87 16.66 6.07 4.96
CA ILE A 87 15.91 5.17 4.08
C ILE A 87 14.54 4.86 4.71
N VAL A 88 14.51 4.46 5.98
CA VAL A 88 13.27 4.14 6.70
C VAL A 88 12.34 5.36 6.76
N TYR A 89 12.86 6.54 7.03
CA TYR A 89 12.07 7.78 7.05
C TYR A 89 11.37 8.07 5.72
N ARG A 90 12.04 7.77 4.60
CA ARG A 90 11.53 8.06 3.25
C ARG A 90 10.65 6.94 2.69
N GLU A 91 11.04 5.68 2.93
CA GLU A 91 10.48 4.51 2.23
C GLU A 91 9.44 3.76 3.06
N ALA A 92 9.48 3.87 4.40
CA ALA A 92 8.49 3.19 5.21
C ALA A 92 7.10 3.80 5.02
N ILE A 93 6.10 2.94 4.88
CA ILE A 93 4.69 3.35 4.81
C ILE A 93 4.33 4.24 6.01
N LYS A 94 3.49 5.25 5.81
CA LYS A 94 3.00 6.09 6.90
C LYS A 94 2.20 5.25 7.91
N PRO A 95 2.29 5.55 9.23
CA PRO A 95 1.56 4.78 10.25
C PRO A 95 0.06 4.68 9.99
N SER A 96 -0.60 5.76 9.55
CA SER A 96 -2.04 5.73 9.22
C SER A 96 -2.35 4.74 8.09
N HIS A 97 -1.56 4.74 7.01
CA HIS A 97 -1.72 3.84 5.88
C HIS A 97 -1.44 2.38 6.28
N GLY A 98 -0.38 2.13 7.05
CA GLY A 98 -0.07 0.80 7.58
C GLY A 98 -1.20 0.25 8.44
N LYS A 99 -1.73 1.05 9.37
CA LYS A 99 -2.89 0.69 10.20
C LYS A 99 -4.12 0.37 9.36
N LEU A 100 -4.34 1.09 8.24
CA LEU A 100 -5.42 0.79 7.31
C LEU A 100 -5.19 -0.56 6.61
N LEU A 101 -3.98 -0.85 6.14
CA LEU A 101 -3.64 -2.14 5.53
C LEU A 101 -3.93 -3.30 6.49
N PHE A 102 -3.51 -3.19 7.75
CA PHE A 102 -3.83 -4.17 8.79
C PHE A 102 -5.34 -4.37 8.93
N ARG A 103 -6.11 -3.28 9.05
CA ARG A 103 -7.57 -3.36 9.24
C ARG A 103 -8.27 -3.97 8.03
N LEU A 104 -7.83 -3.65 6.81
CA LEU A 104 -8.33 -4.27 5.59
C LEU A 104 -8.05 -5.78 5.60
N ALA A 105 -6.80 -6.18 5.80
CA ALA A 105 -6.42 -7.59 5.86
C ALA A 105 -7.20 -8.36 6.95
N ASN A 106 -7.36 -7.75 8.13
CA ASN A 106 -8.11 -8.35 9.24
C ASN A 106 -9.61 -8.44 8.95
N TYR A 107 -10.23 -7.41 8.37
CA TYR A 107 -11.67 -7.39 8.08
C TYR A 107 -12.04 -8.42 7.02
N PHE A 108 -11.27 -8.53 5.95
CA PHE A 108 -11.48 -9.49 4.86
C PHE A 108 -10.86 -10.86 5.14
N LYS A 109 -10.13 -11.04 6.26
CA LYS A 109 -9.44 -12.29 6.60
C LYS A 109 -8.51 -12.78 5.47
N SER A 110 -7.77 -11.85 4.87
CA SER A 110 -6.94 -12.06 3.68
C SER A 110 -5.76 -13.00 3.99
N GLN A 111 -5.84 -14.25 3.60
CA GLN A 111 -4.79 -15.26 3.90
C GLN A 111 -3.72 -15.34 2.83
N ARG A 112 -4.03 -14.98 1.57
CA ARG A 112 -3.12 -15.00 0.41
C ARG A 112 -2.86 -13.57 -0.03
N ILE A 113 -1.74 -13.03 0.42
CA ILE A 113 -1.37 -11.64 0.20
C ILE A 113 -0.19 -11.56 -0.76
N LEU A 114 -0.35 -10.75 -1.81
CA LEU A 114 0.75 -10.34 -2.67
C LEU A 114 1.10 -8.89 -2.37
N GLN A 115 2.36 -8.61 -2.13
CA GLN A 115 2.85 -7.25 -1.98
C GLN A 115 3.91 -6.92 -3.02
N ILE A 116 3.71 -5.84 -3.77
CA ILE A 116 4.66 -5.30 -4.74
C ILE A 116 5.26 -4.03 -4.13
N GLY A 117 6.59 -4.01 -3.88
CA GLY A 117 7.30 -2.93 -3.25
C GLY A 117 7.11 -2.85 -1.73
N PRO A 118 7.54 -3.86 -0.96
CA PRO A 118 7.55 -3.80 0.50
C PRO A 118 8.51 -2.71 1.04
N ASN A 119 9.46 -2.27 0.21
CA ASN A 119 10.56 -1.38 0.58
C ASN A 119 11.29 -1.93 1.84
N VAL A 120 11.24 -1.20 2.95
CA VAL A 120 11.86 -1.60 4.22
C VAL A 120 11.01 -2.58 5.07
N GLY A 121 9.96 -3.16 4.51
CA GLY A 121 9.17 -4.25 5.12
C GLY A 121 8.09 -3.84 6.12
N ILE A 122 8.03 -2.58 6.54
CA ILE A 122 7.05 -2.13 7.56
C ILE A 122 5.59 -2.34 7.11
N SER A 123 5.28 -2.12 5.84
CA SER A 123 3.95 -2.37 5.28
C SER A 123 3.56 -3.85 5.30
N THR A 124 4.54 -4.73 5.05
CA THR A 124 4.33 -6.18 5.12
C THR A 124 3.99 -6.64 6.53
N LEU A 125 4.66 -6.08 7.54
CA LEU A 125 4.37 -6.37 8.93
C LEU A 125 2.93 -5.98 9.29
N TYR A 126 2.44 -4.83 8.83
CA TYR A 126 1.04 -4.45 9.02
C TYR A 126 0.08 -5.42 8.34
N LEU A 127 0.35 -5.81 7.09
CA LEU A 127 -0.50 -6.72 6.32
C LEU A 127 -0.60 -8.12 6.95
N THR A 128 0.44 -8.57 7.64
CA THR A 128 0.54 -9.97 8.13
C THR A 128 0.37 -10.11 9.64
N SER A 129 0.29 -9.00 10.40
CA SER A 129 0.24 -9.08 11.87
C SER A 129 -1.14 -9.29 12.45
N TYR A 130 -2.20 -9.35 11.65
CA TYR A 130 -3.57 -9.60 12.13
C TYR A 130 -3.82 -11.08 12.45
N ALA A 131 -3.04 -12.01 11.86
CA ALA A 131 -3.13 -13.45 12.09
C ALA A 131 -1.74 -14.09 12.06
N LYS A 132 -1.63 -15.31 12.61
CA LYS A 132 -0.37 -16.07 12.60
C LYS A 132 -0.08 -16.71 11.24
N GLU A 133 -1.11 -17.26 10.61
CA GLU A 133 -1.01 -18.02 9.37
C GLU A 133 -1.50 -17.17 8.19
N VAL A 134 -0.61 -16.29 7.74
CA VAL A 134 -0.83 -15.48 6.54
C VAL A 134 0.25 -15.81 5.53
N ARG A 135 -0.13 -16.32 4.38
CA ARG A 135 0.78 -16.54 3.26
C ARG A 135 0.99 -15.24 2.52
N CYS A 136 2.14 -14.62 2.72
CA CYS A 136 2.50 -13.38 2.06
C CYS A 136 3.73 -13.57 1.18
N ILE A 137 3.60 -13.25 -0.11
CA ILE A 137 4.73 -13.11 -1.02
C ILE A 137 4.96 -11.62 -1.24
N ALA A 138 6.18 -11.16 -0.96
CA ALA A 138 6.60 -9.77 -1.10
C ALA A 138 7.69 -9.68 -2.18
N LEU A 139 7.47 -8.83 -3.19
CA LEU A 139 8.39 -8.64 -4.31
C LEU A 139 9.12 -7.30 -4.14
N GLU A 140 10.45 -7.32 -4.06
CA GLU A 140 11.27 -6.11 -3.91
C GLU A 140 12.34 -6.05 -5.01
N ASN A 141 12.43 -4.91 -5.69
CA ASN A 141 13.39 -4.73 -6.77
C ASN A 141 14.70 -4.06 -6.35
N VAL A 142 14.76 -3.50 -5.13
CA VAL A 142 15.95 -2.87 -4.56
C VAL A 142 16.57 -3.79 -3.51
N PRO A 143 17.69 -4.50 -3.81
CA PRO A 143 18.27 -5.48 -2.87
C PRO A 143 18.59 -4.90 -1.49
N GLN A 144 18.99 -3.63 -1.43
CA GLN A 144 19.31 -2.95 -0.17
C GLN A 144 18.08 -2.75 0.71
N PHE A 145 16.92 -2.46 0.10
CA PHE A 145 15.65 -2.37 0.85
C PHE A 145 15.18 -3.74 1.30
N ALA A 146 15.33 -4.75 0.44
CA ALA A 146 15.03 -6.14 0.80
C ALA A 146 15.85 -6.62 2.00
N GLU A 147 17.12 -6.19 2.11
CA GLU A 147 17.97 -6.52 3.26
C GLU A 147 17.43 -5.91 4.56
N ILE A 148 17.01 -4.64 4.54
CA ILE A 148 16.37 -4.00 5.70
C ILE A 148 15.05 -4.70 6.04
N ALA A 149 14.26 -5.04 5.01
CA ALA A 149 12.98 -5.74 5.19
C ALA A 149 13.18 -7.13 5.83
N ARG A 150 14.20 -7.90 5.39
CA ARG A 150 14.52 -9.21 5.97
C ARG A 150 14.84 -9.09 7.46
N GLN A 151 15.70 -8.15 7.83
CA GLN A 151 16.03 -7.89 9.24
C GLN A 151 14.78 -7.47 10.04
N ALA A 152 13.89 -6.68 9.45
CA ALA A 152 12.63 -6.29 10.08
C ALA A 152 11.71 -7.50 10.31
N PHE A 153 11.62 -8.43 9.34
CA PHE A 153 10.80 -9.64 9.46
C PHE A 153 11.37 -10.61 10.53
N GLU A 154 12.67 -10.83 10.52
CA GLU A 154 13.35 -11.64 11.53
C GLU A 154 13.13 -11.10 12.94
N ARG A 155 13.31 -9.79 13.13
CA ARG A 155 13.09 -9.10 14.40
C ARG A 155 11.65 -9.21 14.90
N ALA A 156 10.69 -9.18 13.96
CA ALA A 156 9.27 -9.35 14.26
C ALA A 156 8.82 -10.81 14.38
N GLY A 157 9.73 -11.78 14.20
CA GLY A 157 9.41 -13.23 14.21
C GLY A 157 8.43 -13.63 13.11
N LYS A 158 8.51 -12.97 11.92
CA LYS A 158 7.61 -13.23 10.79
C LYS A 158 8.34 -13.93 9.66
N HIS A 159 7.75 -15.03 9.17
CA HIS A 159 8.21 -15.74 7.97
C HIS A 159 7.49 -15.20 6.74
N ILE A 160 8.20 -14.39 5.94
CA ILE A 160 7.70 -13.78 4.73
C ILE A 160 8.49 -14.31 3.52
N ASP A 161 7.81 -14.76 2.47
CA ASP A 161 8.44 -15.10 1.19
C ASP A 161 8.84 -13.80 0.47
N LEU A 162 10.03 -13.31 0.80
CA LEU A 162 10.59 -12.10 0.21
C LEU A 162 11.45 -12.46 -1.01
N ARG A 163 10.97 -12.10 -2.20
CA ARG A 163 11.65 -12.33 -3.47
C ARG A 163 12.27 -11.03 -3.98
N VAL A 164 13.54 -11.12 -4.38
CA VAL A 164 14.32 -9.94 -4.79
C VAL A 164 14.64 -10.00 -6.27
N GLY A 165 14.24 -8.96 -6.99
CA GLY A 165 14.48 -8.86 -8.43
C GLY A 165 13.42 -8.01 -9.14
N SER A 166 13.46 -8.00 -10.46
CA SER A 166 12.47 -7.28 -11.28
C SER A 166 11.05 -7.78 -11.01
N TYR A 167 10.10 -6.88 -10.78
CA TYR A 167 8.69 -7.24 -10.58
C TYR A 167 8.14 -8.05 -11.74
N ALA A 168 8.47 -7.66 -12.99
CA ALA A 168 8.00 -8.35 -14.18
C ALA A 168 8.47 -9.81 -14.26
N SER A 169 9.67 -10.12 -13.77
CA SER A 169 10.20 -11.48 -13.76
C SER A 169 9.67 -12.34 -12.61
N LEU A 170 9.43 -11.73 -11.44
CA LEU A 170 9.03 -12.43 -10.22
C LEU A 170 7.52 -12.65 -10.11
N LEU A 171 6.72 -11.68 -10.61
CA LEU A 171 5.27 -11.66 -10.45
C LEU A 171 4.56 -12.91 -11.00
N PRO A 172 4.87 -13.42 -12.21
CA PRO A 172 4.17 -14.59 -12.75
C PRO A 172 4.31 -15.82 -11.87
N GLN A 173 5.50 -16.07 -11.30
CA GLN A 173 5.71 -17.20 -10.41
C GLN A 173 5.03 -16.97 -9.05
N ALA A 174 5.11 -15.76 -8.50
CA ALA A 174 4.47 -15.43 -7.23
C ALA A 174 2.94 -15.64 -7.30
N LEU A 175 2.31 -15.25 -8.41
CA LEU A 175 0.88 -15.44 -8.64
C LEU A 175 0.52 -16.93 -8.76
N ARG A 176 1.31 -17.72 -9.50
CA ARG A 176 1.09 -19.19 -9.58
C ARG A 176 1.22 -19.85 -8.21
N ASP A 177 2.20 -19.43 -7.41
CA ASP A 177 2.42 -20.00 -6.08
C ASP A 177 1.31 -19.65 -5.10
N LEU A 178 0.73 -18.44 -5.17
CA LEU A 178 -0.41 -18.04 -4.35
C LEU A 178 -1.74 -18.64 -4.84
N GLY A 179 -1.90 -18.81 -6.14
CA GLY A 179 -3.19 -19.10 -6.75
C GLY A 179 -4.10 -17.86 -6.70
N GLU A 180 -5.37 -18.05 -6.35
CA GLU A 180 -6.27 -16.90 -6.09
C GLU A 180 -5.71 -16.03 -4.98
N VAL A 181 -5.76 -14.70 -5.15
CA VAL A 181 -5.25 -13.74 -4.17
C VAL A 181 -6.39 -13.08 -3.41
N ASP A 182 -6.21 -12.86 -2.11
CA ASP A 182 -7.21 -12.19 -1.29
C ASP A 182 -6.94 -10.68 -1.21
N LEU A 183 -5.65 -10.29 -1.19
CA LEU A 183 -5.24 -8.90 -1.17
C LEU A 183 -3.95 -8.68 -1.95
N VAL A 184 -3.94 -7.69 -2.84
CA VAL A 184 -2.72 -7.22 -3.51
C VAL A 184 -2.46 -5.76 -3.11
N TYR A 185 -1.28 -5.49 -2.56
CA TYR A 185 -0.85 -4.14 -2.24
C TYR A 185 0.23 -3.68 -3.21
N PHE A 186 -0.08 -2.62 -3.96
CA PHE A 186 0.80 -2.00 -4.93
C PHE A 186 1.44 -0.74 -4.33
N ASN A 187 2.70 -0.82 -4.00
CA ASN A 187 3.53 0.32 -3.63
C ASN A 187 4.58 0.60 -4.72
N THR A 188 4.09 0.92 -5.91
CA THR A 188 4.88 1.14 -7.12
C THR A 188 5.26 2.61 -7.34
N LEU A 189 5.36 3.41 -6.26
CA LEU A 189 5.63 4.85 -6.34
C LEU A 189 6.86 5.20 -7.18
N TYR A 190 7.83 4.31 -7.24
CA TYR A 190 9.09 4.51 -7.95
C TYR A 190 9.17 3.80 -9.30
N GLU A 191 8.19 2.94 -9.61
CA GLU A 191 8.08 2.22 -10.88
C GLU A 191 6.69 2.39 -11.50
N GLN A 192 6.16 3.61 -11.45
CA GLN A 192 4.82 3.94 -11.92
C GLN A 192 4.55 3.55 -13.37
N GLN A 193 5.60 3.50 -14.21
CA GLN A 193 5.50 3.07 -15.61
C GLN A 193 5.08 1.60 -15.77
N HIS A 194 5.27 0.77 -14.74
CA HIS A 194 4.94 -0.65 -14.75
C HIS A 194 3.66 -0.99 -14.00
N THR A 195 3.05 -0.03 -13.28
CA THR A 195 1.88 -0.29 -12.41
C THR A 195 0.72 -0.89 -13.19
N GLU A 196 0.47 -0.42 -14.40
CA GLU A 196 -0.61 -0.93 -15.25
C GLU A 196 -0.39 -2.39 -15.65
N SER A 197 0.81 -2.75 -16.15
CA SER A 197 1.12 -4.12 -16.54
C SER A 197 1.12 -5.09 -15.35
N LEU A 198 1.53 -4.63 -14.16
CA LEU A 198 1.47 -5.40 -12.92
C LEU A 198 0.01 -5.62 -12.48
N PHE A 199 -0.83 -4.61 -12.60
CA PHE A 199 -2.27 -4.72 -12.34
C PHE A 199 -2.91 -5.74 -13.27
N GLU A 200 -2.71 -5.63 -14.60
CA GLU A 200 -3.23 -6.58 -15.60
C GLU A 200 -2.82 -8.02 -15.30
N SER A 201 -1.56 -8.22 -14.91
CA SER A 201 -1.05 -9.56 -14.58
C SER A 201 -1.72 -10.18 -13.36
N CYS A 202 -2.26 -9.37 -12.44
CA CYS A 202 -2.95 -9.85 -11.24
C CYS A 202 -4.42 -10.19 -11.49
N LEU A 203 -5.06 -9.62 -12.52
CA LEU A 203 -6.50 -9.81 -12.79
C LEU A 203 -6.95 -11.28 -12.94
N PRO A 204 -6.20 -12.18 -13.59
CA PRO A 204 -6.59 -13.59 -13.70
C PRO A 204 -6.66 -14.35 -12.36
N TYR A 205 -6.13 -13.77 -11.29
CA TYR A 205 -6.02 -14.38 -9.96
C TYR A 205 -6.98 -13.78 -8.93
N VAL A 206 -7.89 -12.88 -9.36
CA VAL A 206 -8.86 -12.28 -8.45
C VAL A 206 -10.06 -13.21 -8.22
N GLY A 207 -10.50 -13.27 -6.96
CA GLY A 207 -11.77 -13.85 -6.58
C GLY A 207 -12.78 -12.78 -6.17
N ASP A 208 -14.00 -13.19 -5.79
CA ASP A 208 -15.10 -12.29 -5.42
C ASP A 208 -14.73 -11.29 -4.30
N TRP A 209 -13.88 -11.71 -3.37
CA TRP A 209 -13.51 -10.90 -2.20
C TRP A 209 -12.11 -10.34 -2.28
N THR A 210 -11.44 -10.43 -3.42
CA THR A 210 -10.13 -9.84 -3.63
C THR A 210 -10.19 -8.32 -3.51
N LEU A 211 -9.20 -7.78 -2.81
CA LEU A 211 -8.94 -6.35 -2.76
C LEU A 211 -7.61 -6.00 -3.40
N PHE A 212 -7.61 -4.98 -4.25
CA PHE A 212 -6.36 -4.31 -4.62
C PHE A 212 -6.26 -2.98 -3.91
N VAL A 213 -5.09 -2.70 -3.36
CA VAL A 213 -4.79 -1.44 -2.67
C VAL A 213 -3.59 -0.79 -3.34
N PHE A 214 -3.76 0.45 -3.78
CA PHE A 214 -2.72 1.22 -4.46
C PHE A 214 -2.24 2.37 -3.58
N GLU A 215 -0.92 2.49 -3.41
CA GLU A 215 -0.31 3.66 -2.80
C GLU A 215 -0.09 4.75 -3.85
N GLY A 216 -0.33 6.02 -3.47
CA GLY A 216 0.04 7.16 -4.29
C GLY A 216 -0.80 7.39 -5.55
N ILE A 217 -2.09 7.06 -5.55
CA ILE A 217 -2.98 7.23 -6.73
C ILE A 217 -3.02 8.65 -7.30
N LYS A 218 -2.56 9.65 -6.55
CA LYS A 218 -2.45 11.06 -6.98
C LYS A 218 -1.02 11.61 -6.90
N SER A 219 -0.03 10.73 -6.84
CA SER A 219 1.38 11.12 -6.70
C SER A 219 1.94 11.79 -7.97
N SER A 220 1.43 11.43 -9.14
CA SER A 220 1.81 11.98 -10.44
C SER A 220 0.61 12.02 -11.39
N GLN A 221 0.79 12.67 -12.55
CA GLN A 221 -0.22 12.67 -13.61
C GLN A 221 -0.44 11.25 -14.16
N ARG A 222 0.62 10.45 -14.30
CA ARG A 222 0.54 9.05 -14.73
C ARG A 222 -0.31 8.21 -13.77
N MET A 223 -0.07 8.32 -12.46
CA MET A 223 -0.84 7.57 -11.45
C MET A 223 -2.30 8.01 -11.40
N ARG A 224 -2.61 9.28 -11.67
CA ARG A 224 -4.00 9.74 -11.78
C ARG A 224 -4.68 9.12 -12.99
N ALA A 225 -4.05 9.18 -14.17
CA ALA A 225 -4.59 8.57 -15.38
C ALA A 225 -4.79 7.04 -15.22
N PHE A 226 -3.83 6.35 -14.61
CA PHE A 226 -3.96 4.94 -14.26
C PHE A 226 -5.16 4.69 -13.32
N TRP A 227 -5.31 5.50 -12.25
CA TRP A 227 -6.43 5.37 -11.33
C TRP A 227 -7.79 5.59 -12.01
N ASP A 228 -7.88 6.60 -12.87
CA ASP A 228 -9.10 6.89 -13.64
C ASP A 228 -9.42 5.73 -14.60
N ALA A 229 -8.41 5.13 -15.23
CA ALA A 229 -8.57 3.93 -16.06
C ALA A 229 -9.05 2.73 -15.25
N VAL A 230 -8.49 2.47 -14.06
CA VAL A 230 -8.94 1.39 -13.14
C VAL A 230 -10.41 1.61 -12.75
N CYS A 231 -10.80 2.84 -12.41
CA CYS A 231 -12.20 3.17 -12.08
C CYS A 231 -13.18 2.89 -13.23
N ALA A 232 -12.70 2.96 -14.48
CA ALA A 232 -13.52 2.71 -15.67
C ALA A 232 -13.66 1.23 -16.03
N ARG A 233 -12.78 0.34 -15.53
CA ARG A 233 -12.71 -1.09 -15.87
C ARG A 233 -14.03 -1.81 -15.58
N PRO A 234 -14.56 -2.63 -16.50
CA PRO A 234 -15.84 -3.34 -16.28
C PRO A 234 -15.79 -4.38 -15.15
N GLU A 235 -14.67 -5.05 -14.95
CA GLU A 235 -14.43 -6.03 -13.88
C GLU A 235 -14.32 -5.41 -12.49
N VAL A 236 -14.04 -4.12 -12.40
CA VAL A 236 -13.98 -3.36 -11.13
C VAL A 236 -15.38 -2.93 -10.74
N THR A 237 -15.84 -3.36 -9.58
CA THR A 237 -17.20 -3.04 -9.10
C THR A 237 -17.20 -1.85 -8.14
N VAL A 238 -16.26 -1.80 -7.18
CA VAL A 238 -16.18 -0.70 -6.23
C VAL A 238 -14.77 -0.13 -6.20
N THR A 239 -14.67 1.19 -6.28
CA THR A 239 -13.42 1.90 -5.97
C THR A 239 -13.62 2.88 -4.83
N ILE A 240 -12.60 3.03 -3.97
CA ILE A 240 -12.59 4.00 -2.88
C ILE A 240 -11.31 4.84 -2.98
N ASP A 241 -11.49 6.11 -3.32
CA ASP A 241 -10.42 7.12 -3.39
C ASP A 241 -10.22 7.78 -2.02
N LEU A 242 -9.10 7.44 -1.34
CA LEU A 242 -8.66 8.00 -0.07
C LEU A 242 -7.64 9.15 -0.27
N TYR A 243 -7.57 9.74 -1.45
CA TYR A 243 -6.64 10.75 -1.89
C TYR A 243 -5.20 10.24 -2.12
N THR A 244 -4.59 9.62 -1.15
CA THR A 244 -3.22 9.06 -1.25
C THR A 244 -3.21 7.57 -1.53
N MET A 245 -4.26 6.87 -1.15
CA MET A 245 -4.46 5.45 -1.42
C MET A 245 -5.74 5.24 -2.21
N GLY A 246 -5.78 4.16 -2.99
CA GLY A 246 -6.99 3.67 -3.66
C GLY A 246 -7.27 2.24 -3.28
N ILE A 247 -8.54 1.90 -3.05
CA ILE A 247 -8.99 0.54 -2.78
C ILE A 247 -9.93 0.13 -3.91
N VAL A 248 -9.75 -1.09 -4.41
CA VAL A 248 -10.53 -1.68 -5.51
C VAL A 248 -11.10 -3.01 -5.07
N SER A 249 -12.37 -3.26 -5.37
CA SER A 249 -13.06 -4.54 -5.18
C SER A 249 -13.60 -5.05 -6.50
N PHE A 250 -13.60 -6.37 -6.66
CA PHE A 250 -14.05 -7.10 -7.83
C PHE A 250 -15.34 -7.89 -7.59
N ASN A 251 -15.98 -7.73 -6.41
CA ASN A 251 -17.12 -8.52 -6.03
C ASN A 251 -18.34 -8.30 -6.96
N PRO A 252 -18.73 -9.32 -7.76
CA PRO A 252 -19.77 -9.16 -8.77
C PRO A 252 -21.17 -8.91 -8.19
N LYS A 253 -21.35 -9.13 -6.88
CA LYS A 253 -22.61 -8.86 -6.17
C LYS A 253 -22.78 -7.37 -5.85
N LEU A 254 -21.74 -6.55 -6.06
CA LEU A 254 -21.80 -5.12 -5.81
C LEU A 254 -22.07 -4.35 -7.10
N HIS A 255 -22.88 -3.31 -7.00
CA HIS A 255 -23.08 -2.39 -8.11
C HIS A 255 -21.83 -1.56 -8.37
N LYS A 256 -21.51 -1.34 -9.65
CA LYS A 256 -20.36 -0.50 -10.04
C LYS A 256 -20.55 0.92 -9.52
N GLN A 257 -19.65 1.33 -8.64
CA GLN A 257 -19.66 2.70 -8.08
C GLN A 257 -18.27 3.13 -7.58
N ASN A 258 -17.94 4.38 -7.84
CA ASN A 258 -16.70 5.02 -7.39
C ASN A 258 -17.00 5.93 -6.20
N TYR A 259 -16.29 5.74 -5.10
CA TYR A 259 -16.46 6.52 -3.88
C TYR A 259 -15.23 7.38 -3.60
N ILE A 260 -15.47 8.56 -3.06
CA ILE A 260 -14.45 9.42 -2.49
C ILE A 260 -14.67 9.45 -0.98
N VAL A 261 -13.62 9.16 -0.21
CA VAL A 261 -13.69 9.12 1.25
C VAL A 261 -12.55 9.95 1.84
N TYR A 262 -12.81 10.62 2.93
CA TYR A 262 -11.78 11.31 3.71
C TYR A 262 -11.03 10.30 4.58
N PHE A 263 -9.67 10.37 4.54
CA PHE A 263 -8.80 9.51 5.34
C PHE A 263 -7.53 10.24 5.81
#